data_a526bca7ed4bd8010c026c31d6c75524
#
_entry.id   a526bca7ed4bd8010c026c31d6c75524
#
_cell.length_a   1.000
_cell.length_b   1.000
_cell.length_c   1.000
_cell.angle_alpha   90.00
_cell.angle_beta   90.00
_cell.angle_gamma   90.00
#
_symmetry.space_group_name_H-M   'P 1'
#
loop_
_entity.id
_entity.type
_entity.pdbx_description
1 polymer ?
#
loop_
_entity_poly.entity_id
_entity_poly.type
_entity_poly.pdbx_seq_one_letter_code
_entity_poly.pdbx_strand_id
1 'polypeptide(L)'
;FSSGFFTLNRPNLLIENGYYSREELQGVIGADLQADSLDDLAARVRTWPKDQKKPLFYLACGTEDPLHSLSTEMNAILQENHFDVCYQEWPGIHDWRFWDVALEKGMIYMKDRLPE
;
A
#
# COMPACT_ATOMS: atom_id res chain seq x y z
N PHE A 1 6.23 5.71 3.04
CA PHE A 1 5.33 6.19 1.98
C PHE A 1 5.38 5.23 0.81
N SER A 2 4.24 4.73 0.41
CA SER A 2 4.13 3.84 -0.76
C SER A 2 2.88 4.23 -1.55
N SER A 3 2.97 4.25 -2.86
CA SER A 3 1.86 4.62 -3.70
C SER A 3 1.38 3.44 -4.57
N GLY A 4 0.59 2.57 -3.96
CA GLY A 4 -0.22 1.60 -4.70
C GLY A 4 0.42 0.26 -5.02
N PHE A 5 1.63 -0.02 -4.57
CA PHE A 5 2.27 -1.31 -4.83
C PHE A 5 2.29 -2.18 -3.56
N PHE A 6 1.23 -2.94 -3.34
CA PHE A 6 1.05 -3.71 -2.10
C PHE A 6 1.10 -5.22 -2.28
N THR A 7 0.84 -5.74 -3.48
CA THR A 7 0.82 -7.18 -3.70
C THR A 7 1.26 -7.53 -5.11
N LEU A 8 1.96 -8.64 -5.25
CA LEU A 8 2.36 -9.20 -6.55
C LEU A 8 1.29 -10.11 -7.17
N ASN A 9 0.16 -10.29 -6.50
CA ASN A 9 -0.94 -11.07 -7.05
C ASN A 9 -1.61 -10.39 -8.26
N ARG A 10 -1.45 -9.07 -8.41
CA ARG A 10 -2.03 -8.30 -9.52
C ARG A 10 -1.03 -7.33 -10.16
N PRO A 11 0.14 -7.80 -10.59
CA PRO A 11 1.14 -6.89 -11.18
C PRO A 11 0.63 -6.21 -12.45
N ASN A 12 -0.29 -6.85 -13.19
CA ASN A 12 -0.84 -6.31 -14.41
C ASN A 12 -1.63 -5.01 -14.22
N LEU A 13 -2.25 -4.78 -13.05
CA LEU A 13 -2.96 -3.53 -12.78
C LEU A 13 -2.05 -2.30 -12.92
N LEU A 14 -0.82 -2.39 -12.46
CA LEU A 14 0.15 -1.29 -12.58
C LEU A 14 0.59 -1.07 -14.01
N ILE A 15 0.72 -2.15 -14.78
CA ILE A 15 1.12 -2.11 -16.18
C ILE A 15 -0.03 -1.58 -17.05
N GLU A 16 -1.24 -2.11 -16.86
CA GLU A 16 -2.43 -1.75 -17.66
C GLU A 16 -2.85 -0.29 -17.44
N ASN A 17 -2.61 0.26 -16.25
CA ASN A 17 -2.89 1.65 -15.95
C ASN A 17 -1.72 2.60 -16.28
N GLY A 18 -0.64 2.09 -16.88
CA GLY A 18 0.47 2.91 -17.37
C GLY A 18 1.41 3.46 -16.31
N TYR A 19 1.35 2.98 -15.08
CA TYR A 19 2.25 3.43 -14.01
C TYR A 19 3.65 2.84 -14.13
N TYR A 20 3.73 1.60 -14.60
CA TYR A 20 4.99 0.89 -14.83
C TYR A 20 4.92 0.07 -16.09
N SER A 21 6.03 -0.05 -16.80
CA SER A 21 6.20 -1.12 -17.81
C SER A 21 6.51 -2.44 -17.10
N ARG A 22 6.31 -3.55 -17.81
CA ARG A 22 6.72 -4.87 -17.29
C ARG A 22 8.21 -4.92 -16.97
N GLU A 23 9.04 -4.30 -17.81
CA GLU A 23 10.49 -4.26 -17.65
C GLU A 23 10.89 -3.47 -16.40
N GLU A 24 10.23 -2.33 -16.14
CA GLU A 24 10.46 -1.55 -14.92
C GLU A 24 10.11 -2.34 -13.67
N LEU A 25 8.96 -3.00 -13.64
CA LEU A 25 8.57 -3.86 -12.50
C LEU A 25 9.55 -5.00 -12.31
N GLN A 26 9.97 -5.67 -13.38
CA GLN A 26 10.95 -6.75 -13.31
C GLN A 26 12.29 -6.27 -12.78
N GLY A 27 12.70 -5.04 -13.12
CA GLY A 27 13.91 -4.44 -12.59
C GLY A 27 13.89 -4.17 -11.09
N VAL A 28 12.70 -3.89 -10.54
CA VAL A 28 12.53 -3.60 -9.11
C VAL A 28 12.36 -4.86 -8.27
N ILE A 29 11.55 -5.82 -8.73
CA ILE A 29 11.11 -6.97 -7.92
C ILE A 29 11.52 -8.34 -8.48
N GLY A 30 12.33 -8.35 -9.54
CA GLY A 30 12.82 -9.58 -10.14
C GLY A 30 12.03 -10.02 -11.38
N ALA A 31 12.66 -10.86 -12.17
CA ALA A 31 12.17 -11.23 -13.51
C ALA A 31 10.81 -11.96 -13.48
N ASP A 32 10.53 -12.70 -12.42
CA ASP A 32 9.36 -13.58 -12.35
C ASP A 32 8.12 -12.93 -11.74
N LEU A 33 8.23 -11.71 -11.22
CA LEU A 33 7.13 -11.00 -10.55
C LEU A 33 6.38 -11.90 -9.57
N GLN A 34 7.13 -12.66 -8.74
CA GLN A 34 6.55 -13.73 -7.92
C GLN A 34 5.72 -13.20 -6.75
N ALA A 35 4.47 -13.66 -6.66
CA ALA A 35 3.68 -13.55 -5.45
C ALA A 35 4.36 -14.30 -4.29
N ASP A 36 4.05 -13.88 -3.06
CA ASP A 36 4.61 -14.45 -1.82
C ASP A 36 6.14 -14.30 -1.66
N SER A 37 6.79 -13.52 -2.52
CA SER A 37 8.21 -13.17 -2.38
C SER A 37 8.43 -12.14 -1.27
N LEU A 38 9.70 -11.82 -0.99
CA LEU A 38 10.06 -10.77 -0.01
C LEU A 38 9.56 -9.39 -0.41
N ASP A 39 9.31 -9.17 -1.71
CA ASP A 39 8.80 -7.90 -2.24
C ASP A 39 7.28 -7.82 -2.19
N ASP A 40 6.57 -8.90 -1.87
CA ASP A 40 5.12 -8.92 -1.72
C ASP A 40 4.72 -8.48 -0.31
N LEU A 41 4.29 -7.22 -0.17
CA LEU A 41 3.92 -6.64 1.12
C LEU A 41 2.74 -7.38 1.77
N ALA A 42 1.77 -7.83 1.00
CA ALA A 42 0.63 -8.58 1.53
C ALA A 42 1.08 -9.90 2.14
N ALA A 43 2.00 -10.62 1.47
CA ALA A 43 2.58 -11.84 2.00
C ALA A 43 3.38 -11.56 3.28
N ARG A 44 4.13 -10.47 3.32
CA ARG A 44 4.88 -10.04 4.53
C ARG A 44 3.97 -9.77 5.71
N VAL A 45 2.82 -9.15 5.49
CA VAL A 45 1.81 -8.90 6.52
C VAL A 45 1.27 -10.22 7.07
N ARG A 46 0.91 -11.16 6.19
CA ARG A 46 0.36 -12.47 6.60
C ARG A 46 1.35 -13.34 7.36
N THR A 47 2.62 -13.19 7.08
CA THR A 47 3.71 -13.99 7.69
C THR A 47 4.51 -13.21 8.74
N TRP A 48 3.97 -12.08 9.22
CA TRP A 48 4.65 -11.26 10.23
C TRP A 48 4.97 -12.08 11.48
N PRO A 49 6.22 -12.05 11.98
CA PRO A 49 6.58 -12.81 13.17
C PRO A 49 5.76 -12.38 14.39
N LYS A 50 5.25 -13.36 15.14
CA LYS A 50 4.36 -13.10 16.28
C LYS A 50 5.04 -12.38 17.45
N ASP A 51 6.36 -12.53 17.56
CA ASP A 51 7.20 -11.93 18.61
C ASP A 51 7.70 -10.53 18.24
N GLN A 52 7.43 -10.04 17.04
CA GLN A 52 7.84 -8.73 16.60
C GLN A 52 6.71 -7.72 16.69
N LYS A 53 7.05 -6.51 17.13
CA LYS A 53 6.12 -5.39 17.19
C LYS A 53 5.64 -5.03 15.78
N LYS A 54 4.33 -4.90 15.62
CA LYS A 54 3.71 -4.51 14.37
C LYS A 54 3.79 -2.99 14.16
N PRO A 55 4.14 -2.53 12.95
CA PRO A 55 4.10 -1.10 12.64
C PRO A 55 2.67 -0.58 12.55
N LEU A 56 2.53 0.72 12.73
CA LEU A 56 1.30 1.45 12.44
C LEU A 56 1.21 1.75 10.94
N PHE A 57 -0.01 1.69 10.42
CA PHE A 57 -0.26 2.03 9.02
C PHE A 57 -1.29 3.15 8.89
N TYR A 58 -0.99 4.10 8.02
CA TYR A 58 -1.95 5.04 7.49
C TYR A 58 -2.07 4.82 5.99
N LEU A 59 -3.27 4.49 5.54
CA LEU A 59 -3.57 4.30 4.12
C LEU A 59 -4.58 5.34 3.67
N ALA A 60 -4.31 5.96 2.53
CA ALA A 60 -5.23 6.88 1.89
C ALA A 60 -5.29 6.62 0.40
N CYS A 61 -6.48 6.68 -0.18
CA CYS A 61 -6.70 6.47 -1.60
C CYS A 61 -7.83 7.34 -2.13
N GLY A 62 -7.68 7.85 -3.34
CA GLY A 62 -8.76 8.53 -4.04
C GLY A 62 -9.82 7.54 -4.52
N THR A 63 -11.08 7.92 -4.42
CA THR A 63 -12.19 7.05 -4.84
C THR A 63 -12.23 6.82 -6.34
N GLU A 64 -11.64 7.71 -7.14
CA GLU A 64 -11.50 7.59 -8.60
C GLU A 64 -10.11 7.10 -9.03
N ASP A 65 -9.26 6.72 -8.08
CA ASP A 65 -7.93 6.17 -8.36
C ASP A 65 -8.08 4.76 -8.98
N PRO A 66 -7.43 4.49 -10.13
CA PRO A 66 -7.45 3.14 -10.73
C PRO A 66 -6.91 2.03 -9.82
N LEU A 67 -6.08 2.39 -8.82
CA LEU A 67 -5.52 1.45 -7.87
C LEU A 67 -6.32 1.34 -6.57
N HIS A 68 -7.52 1.89 -6.53
CA HIS A 68 -8.39 1.88 -5.34
C HIS A 68 -8.63 0.47 -4.81
N SER A 69 -8.85 -0.51 -5.69
CA SER A 69 -9.05 -1.90 -5.27
C SER A 69 -7.86 -2.50 -4.54
N LEU A 70 -6.63 -2.13 -4.90
CA LEU A 70 -5.43 -2.57 -4.19
C LEU A 70 -5.36 -1.99 -2.78
N SER A 71 -5.76 -0.73 -2.63
CA SER A 71 -5.77 -0.06 -1.32
C SER A 71 -6.82 -0.66 -0.38
N THR A 72 -8.02 -0.94 -0.87
CA THR A 72 -9.08 -1.57 -0.08
C THR A 72 -8.72 -3.01 0.31
N GLU A 73 -8.11 -3.76 -0.59
CA GLU A 73 -7.61 -5.11 -0.28
C GLU A 73 -6.52 -5.08 0.79
N MET A 74 -5.56 -4.17 0.66
CA MET A 74 -4.47 -4.06 1.64
C MET A 74 -4.99 -3.67 3.02
N ASN A 75 -5.96 -2.76 3.07
CA ASN A 75 -6.64 -2.41 4.32
C ASN A 75 -7.27 -3.65 4.97
N ALA A 76 -8.00 -4.45 4.21
CA ALA A 76 -8.62 -5.68 4.72
C ALA A 76 -7.56 -6.67 5.23
N ILE A 77 -6.49 -6.89 4.50
CA ILE A 77 -5.40 -7.78 4.88
C ILE A 77 -4.73 -7.32 6.19
N LEU A 78 -4.49 -6.03 6.33
CA LEU A 78 -3.91 -5.47 7.55
C LEU A 78 -4.84 -5.67 8.76
N GLN A 79 -6.12 -5.40 8.59
CA GLN A 79 -7.11 -5.59 9.66
C GLN A 79 -7.25 -7.05 10.06
N GLU A 80 -7.32 -7.96 9.11
CA GLU A 80 -7.43 -9.41 9.35
C GLU A 80 -6.22 -9.97 10.10
N ASN A 81 -5.05 -9.37 9.91
CA ASN A 81 -3.80 -9.77 10.57
C ASN A 81 -3.49 -8.94 11.81
N HIS A 82 -4.48 -8.22 12.34
CA HIS A 82 -4.41 -7.47 13.61
C HIS A 82 -3.36 -6.36 13.63
N PHE A 83 -3.12 -5.71 12.49
CA PHE A 83 -2.34 -4.49 12.42
C PHE A 83 -3.22 -3.28 12.77
N ASP A 84 -2.62 -2.28 13.41
CA ASP A 84 -3.27 -0.99 13.63
C ASP A 84 -3.18 -0.20 12.33
N VAL A 85 -4.32 -0.04 11.65
CA VAL A 85 -4.41 0.65 10.37
C VAL A 85 -5.53 1.68 10.39
N CYS A 86 -5.21 2.89 9.96
CA CYS A 86 -6.20 3.92 9.64
C CYS A 86 -6.32 4.02 8.12
N TYR A 87 -7.49 3.69 7.59
CA TYR A 87 -7.79 3.82 6.17
C TYR A 87 -8.74 4.98 5.95
N GLN A 88 -8.39 5.87 5.02
CA GLN A 88 -9.24 6.99 4.61
C GLN A 88 -9.31 7.08 3.09
N GLU A 89 -10.48 7.43 2.59
CA GLU A 89 -10.66 7.72 1.16
C GLU A 89 -11.54 8.94 0.98
N TRP A 90 -11.28 9.67 -0.07
CA TRP A 90 -12.05 10.83 -0.50
C TRP A 90 -11.91 11.02 -2.01
N PRO A 91 -12.77 11.83 -2.65
CA PRO A 91 -12.71 12.02 -4.10
C PRO A 91 -11.34 12.52 -4.56
N GLY A 92 -10.79 11.86 -5.58
CA GLY A 92 -9.49 12.19 -6.17
C GLY A 92 -8.93 11.02 -6.95
N ILE A 93 -7.85 11.30 -7.67
CA ILE A 93 -7.15 10.32 -8.52
C ILE A 93 -5.71 10.12 -8.02
N HIS A 94 -4.96 9.32 -8.74
CA HIS A 94 -3.56 8.99 -8.43
C HIS A 94 -2.63 10.13 -8.86
N ASP A 95 -2.66 11.27 -8.14
CA ASP A 95 -1.86 12.44 -8.45
C ASP A 95 -1.43 13.24 -7.20
N TRP A 96 -0.56 14.23 -7.41
CA TRP A 96 0.00 15.05 -6.34
C TRP A 96 -1.03 15.87 -5.58
N ARG A 97 -2.14 16.25 -6.21
CA ARG A 97 -3.22 16.98 -5.52
C ARG A 97 -3.84 16.16 -4.42
N PHE A 98 -4.00 14.86 -4.68
CA PHE A 98 -4.47 13.91 -3.66
C PHE A 98 -3.39 13.66 -2.62
N TRP A 99 -2.15 13.39 -3.05
CA TRP A 99 -1.06 12.99 -2.16
C TRP A 99 -0.62 14.09 -1.20
N ASP A 100 -0.67 15.36 -1.59
CA ASP A 100 -0.36 16.48 -0.69
C ASP A 100 -1.28 16.46 0.53
N VAL A 101 -2.59 16.30 0.33
CA VAL A 101 -3.58 16.22 1.40
C VAL A 101 -3.39 14.93 2.22
N ALA A 102 -3.17 13.81 1.55
CA ALA A 102 -2.97 12.51 2.18
C ALA A 102 -1.72 12.51 3.06
N LEU A 103 -0.62 13.11 2.60
CA LEU A 103 0.62 13.21 3.36
C LEU A 103 0.41 14.04 4.64
N GLU A 104 -0.23 15.19 4.53
CA GLU A 104 -0.54 16.04 5.70
C GLU A 104 -1.36 15.28 6.75
N LYS A 105 -2.44 14.63 6.31
CA LYS A 105 -3.30 13.84 7.20
C LYS A 105 -2.53 12.67 7.84
N GLY A 106 -1.70 11.99 7.07
CA GLY A 106 -0.87 10.89 7.55
C GLY A 106 0.16 11.36 8.59
N MET A 107 0.78 12.50 8.36
CA MET A 107 1.73 13.09 9.33
C MET A 107 1.04 13.47 10.64
N ILE A 108 -0.14 14.06 10.57
CA ILE A 108 -0.94 14.39 11.78
C ILE A 108 -1.31 13.10 12.53
N TYR A 109 -1.80 12.10 11.82
CA TYR A 109 -2.14 10.79 12.40
C TYR A 109 -0.94 10.16 13.13
N MET A 110 0.23 10.16 12.49
CA MET A 110 1.43 9.57 13.06
C MET A 110 1.94 10.37 14.26
N LYS A 111 1.92 11.70 14.19
CA LYS A 111 2.34 12.58 15.28
C LYS A 111 1.58 12.27 16.58
N ASP A 112 0.27 12.05 16.48
CA ASP A 112 -0.59 11.79 17.63
C ASP A 112 -0.38 10.41 18.25
N ARG A 113 0.32 9.51 17.56
CA ARG A 113 0.53 8.11 17.96
C ARG A 113 1.99 7.75 18.24
N LEU A 114 2.93 8.59 17.90
CA LEU A 114 4.33 8.35 18.22
C LEU A 114 4.59 8.70 19.68
N PRO A 115 5.40 7.89 20.39
CA PRO A 115 5.82 8.24 21.74
C PRO A 115 6.66 9.51 21.73
N GLU A 116 6.51 10.31 22.77
CA GLU A 116 7.34 11.51 22.97
C GLU A 116 8.82 11.17 23.22
#